data_7e9c090dda09f5aced5feba1a904167b
#
_entry.id   7e9c090dda09f5aced5feba1a904167b
#
_cell.length_a   1.000
_cell.length_b   1.000
_cell.length_c   1.000
_cell.angle_alpha   90.00
_cell.angle_beta   90.00
_cell.angle_gamma   90.00
#
_symmetry.space_group_name_H-M   'P 1'
#
loop_
_entity.id
_entity.type
_entity.pdbx_description
1 polymer ?
#
loop_
_entity_poly.entity_id
_entity_poly.type
_entity_poly.pdbx_seq_one_letter_code
_entity_poly.pdbx_strand_id
1 'polypeptide(L)'
;MRRGKNKLHTKTLDLHGVKHENVSRRVDIFLSEHLQKGSNTVEIITGFSQKMRNIVENTLIDYNLEVIEEPMNAGRVFVRLK
;
A
#
# COMPACT_ATOMS: atom_id res chain seq x y z
N MET A 1 -28.20 1.43 0.09
CA MET A 1 -27.72 1.36 0.04
C MET A 1 -26.99 1.13 0.28
N ARG A 2 -26.74 0.97 0.36
CA ARG A 2 -25.99 0.69 0.45
C ARG A 2 -25.00 0.70 0.66
N ARG A 3 -24.71 0.67 0.77
CA ARG A 3 -23.86 0.70 0.89
C ARG A 3 -23.14 0.86 1.97
N GLY A 4 -23.25 0.90 2.84
CA GLY A 4 -22.69 1.20 4.11
C GLY A 4 -21.48 0.43 4.50
N LYS A 5 -21.29 -0.67 3.99
CA LYS A 5 -20.13 -1.49 4.27
C LYS A 5 -18.83 -0.82 3.90
N ASN A 6 -18.91 0.24 3.16
CA ASN A 6 -17.71 0.91 2.71
C ASN A 6 -16.91 1.56 3.81
N LYS A 7 -17.52 1.72 4.97
CA LYS A 7 -16.78 2.32 6.06
C LYS A 7 -15.59 1.49 6.47
N LEU A 8 -15.60 0.23 6.13
CA LEU A 8 -14.48 -0.64 6.47
C LEU A 8 -13.47 -0.76 5.34
N HIS A 9 -13.67 0.01 4.30
CA HIS A 9 -12.79 -0.05 3.17
C HIS A 9 -11.37 0.33 3.49
N THR A 10 -10.46 -0.49 3.03
CA THR A 10 -9.06 -0.15 3.02
C THR A 10 -8.74 0.39 1.63
N LYS A 11 -8.16 1.55 1.56
CA LYS A 11 -7.78 2.11 0.27
C LYS A 11 -6.64 1.30 -0.32
N THR A 12 -6.68 1.15 -1.62
CA THR A 12 -5.77 0.23 -2.31
C THR A 12 -5.01 0.94 -3.42
N LEU A 13 -3.70 0.68 -3.48
CA LEU A 13 -2.87 1.08 -4.60
C LEU A 13 -2.48 -0.20 -5.33
N ASP A 14 -2.89 -0.33 -6.57
CA ASP A 14 -2.58 -1.51 -7.37
C ASP A 14 -1.39 -1.17 -8.27
N LEU A 15 -0.27 -1.81 -8.00
CA LEU A 15 0.95 -1.60 -8.77
C LEU A 15 1.14 -2.61 -9.89
N HIS A 16 0.13 -3.44 -10.10
CA HIS A 16 0.16 -4.42 -11.19
C HIS A 16 0.42 -3.69 -12.50
N GLY A 17 1.45 -4.12 -13.23
CA GLY A 17 1.76 -3.52 -14.51
C GLY A 17 2.53 -2.21 -14.47
N VAL A 18 2.82 -1.70 -13.28
CA VAL A 18 3.61 -0.47 -13.15
C VAL A 18 5.08 -0.82 -13.29
N LYS A 19 5.81 -0.03 -14.05
CA LYS A 19 7.24 -0.25 -14.23
C LYS A 19 7.97 0.01 -12.92
N HIS A 20 8.99 -0.80 -12.64
CA HIS A 20 9.72 -0.70 -11.38
C HIS A 20 10.27 0.70 -11.14
N GLU A 21 10.68 1.38 -12.18
CA GLU A 21 11.24 2.73 -12.04
C GLU A 21 10.19 3.74 -11.56
N ASN A 22 8.91 3.42 -11.69
CA ASN A 22 7.83 4.32 -11.29
C ASN A 22 7.18 3.92 -9.97
N VAL A 23 7.56 2.79 -9.41
CA VAL A 23 6.89 2.25 -8.23
C VAL A 23 7.06 3.16 -7.01
N SER A 24 8.29 3.57 -6.73
CA SER A 24 8.55 4.39 -5.56
C SER A 24 7.74 5.69 -5.59
N ARG A 25 7.66 6.30 -6.76
CA ARG A 25 6.92 7.54 -6.93
C ARG A 25 5.43 7.34 -6.71
N ARG A 26 4.89 6.24 -7.26
CA ARG A 26 3.47 5.95 -7.08
C ARG A 26 3.13 5.72 -5.63
N VAL A 27 3.98 4.98 -4.93
CA VAL A 27 3.78 4.72 -3.51
C VAL A 27 3.87 6.01 -2.73
N ASP A 28 4.84 6.86 -3.07
CA ASP A 28 5.03 8.12 -2.39
C ASP A 28 3.78 9.00 -2.48
N ILE A 29 3.23 9.14 -3.68
CA ILE A 29 2.03 9.96 -3.87
C ILE A 29 0.86 9.39 -3.09
N PHE A 30 0.68 8.08 -3.17
CA PHE A 30 -0.41 7.39 -2.50
C PHE A 30 -0.33 7.55 -0.99
N LEU A 31 0.85 7.36 -0.42
CA LEU A 31 1.03 7.49 1.02
C LEU A 31 0.81 8.92 1.49
N SER A 32 1.36 9.88 0.76
CA SER A 32 1.18 11.29 1.12
C SER A 32 -0.29 11.65 1.16
N GLU A 33 -1.04 11.20 0.17
CA GLU A 33 -2.46 11.49 0.09
C GLU A 33 -3.21 10.91 1.28
N HIS A 34 -2.94 9.66 1.61
CA HIS A 34 -3.72 9.00 2.66
C HIS A 34 -3.28 9.40 4.05
N LEU A 35 -2.02 9.79 4.22
CA LEU A 35 -1.59 10.35 5.49
C LEU A 35 -2.31 11.67 5.76
N GLN A 36 -2.48 12.48 4.73
CA GLN A 36 -3.19 13.74 4.88
C GLN A 36 -4.66 13.54 5.18
N LYS A 37 -5.25 12.50 4.61
CA LYS A 37 -6.66 12.20 4.85
C LYS A 37 -6.92 11.55 6.20
N GLY A 38 -5.86 11.13 6.89
CA GLY A 38 -6.03 10.48 8.16
C GLY A 38 -6.45 9.03 8.06
N SER A 39 -6.16 8.38 6.95
CA SER A 39 -6.47 6.96 6.79
C SER A 39 -5.70 6.13 7.80
N ASN A 40 -6.31 5.04 8.25
CA ASN A 40 -5.66 4.18 9.25
C ASN A 40 -4.78 3.13 8.62
N THR A 41 -5.28 2.48 7.59
CA THR A 41 -4.60 1.35 6.96
C THR A 41 -4.81 1.44 5.46
N VAL A 42 -3.78 1.08 4.70
CA VAL A 42 -3.89 1.02 3.26
C VAL A 42 -3.31 -0.31 2.78
N GLU A 43 -3.67 -0.66 1.56
CA GLU A 43 -3.23 -1.90 0.93
C GLU A 43 -2.47 -1.54 -0.34
N ILE A 44 -1.33 -2.20 -0.56
CA ILE A 44 -0.56 -2.01 -1.79
C ILE A 44 -0.41 -3.37 -2.44
N ILE A 45 -0.91 -3.50 -3.65
CA ILE A 45 -0.85 -4.76 -4.39
C ILE A 45 0.42 -4.78 -5.22
N THR A 46 1.33 -5.69 -4.90
CA THR A 46 2.61 -5.80 -5.58
C THR A 46 2.65 -6.95 -6.57
N GLY A 47 1.67 -7.87 -6.49
CA GLY A 47 1.77 -9.12 -7.21
C GLY A 47 2.88 -9.96 -6.59
N PHE A 48 3.41 -10.89 -7.35
CA PHE A 48 4.41 -11.82 -6.83
C PHE A 48 5.84 -11.41 -7.15
N SER A 49 6.04 -10.17 -7.59
CA SER A 49 7.37 -9.68 -7.92
C SER A 49 8.11 -9.31 -6.63
N GLN A 50 9.16 -10.05 -6.33
CA GLN A 50 9.96 -9.75 -5.15
C GLN A 50 10.65 -8.40 -5.29
N LYS A 51 11.08 -8.07 -6.51
CA LYS A 51 11.73 -6.80 -6.75
C LYS A 51 10.80 -5.63 -6.46
N MET A 52 9.56 -5.72 -6.93
CA MET A 52 8.58 -4.67 -6.67
C MET A 52 8.30 -4.56 -5.18
N ARG A 53 8.16 -5.70 -4.52
CA ARG A 53 7.91 -5.70 -3.08
C ARG A 53 9.05 -5.03 -2.32
N ASN A 54 10.29 -5.28 -2.76
CA ASN A 54 11.44 -4.65 -2.10
C ASN A 54 11.41 -3.13 -2.27
N ILE A 55 11.03 -2.65 -3.46
CA ILE A 55 10.95 -1.22 -3.69
C ILE A 55 9.90 -0.59 -2.78
N VAL A 56 8.74 -1.25 -2.69
CA VAL A 56 7.67 -0.77 -1.84
C VAL A 56 8.12 -0.72 -0.38
N GLU A 57 8.74 -1.80 0.08
CA GLU A 57 9.16 -1.87 1.48
C GLU A 57 10.20 -0.82 1.81
N ASN A 58 11.13 -0.56 0.88
CA ASN A 58 12.12 0.48 1.10
C ASN A 58 11.47 1.85 1.21
N THR A 59 10.45 2.11 0.39
CA THR A 59 9.75 3.38 0.46
C THR A 59 9.03 3.52 1.79
N LEU A 60 8.43 2.43 2.28
CA LEU A 60 7.74 2.45 3.56
C LEU A 60 8.69 2.72 4.71
N ILE A 61 9.90 2.17 4.64
CA ILE A 61 10.91 2.43 5.65
C ILE A 61 11.24 3.93 5.69
N ASP A 62 11.35 4.55 4.52
CA ASP A 62 11.63 5.98 4.45
C ASP A 62 10.53 6.81 5.12
N TYR A 63 9.30 6.32 5.07
CA TYR A 63 8.18 6.97 5.72
C TYR A 63 8.05 6.58 7.18
N ASN A 64 8.86 5.62 7.63
CA ASN A 64 8.81 5.13 9.01
C ASN A 64 7.46 4.50 9.33
N LEU A 65 6.90 3.79 8.37
CA LEU A 65 5.59 3.16 8.52
C LEU A 65 5.73 1.67 8.76
N GLU A 66 4.72 1.12 9.40
CA GLU A 66 4.72 -0.28 9.80
C GLU A 66 3.96 -1.13 8.79
N VAL A 67 4.56 -2.25 8.38
CA VAL A 67 3.92 -3.23 7.53
C VAL A 67 3.19 -4.23 8.42
N ILE A 68 1.93 -4.49 8.11
CA ILE A 68 1.16 -5.50 8.82
C ILE A 68 1.35 -6.82 8.09
N GLU A 69 1.91 -7.80 8.78
CA GLU A 69 2.21 -9.10 8.18
C GLU A 69 0.95 -9.90 7.94
N GLU A 70 0.84 -10.41 6.72
CA GLU A 70 -0.30 -11.22 6.33
C GLU A 70 0.19 -12.40 5.55
N PRO A 71 0.54 -13.50 6.22
CA PRO A 71 1.16 -14.62 5.53
C PRO A 71 0.35 -15.18 4.37
N MET A 72 -0.96 -15.01 4.40
CA MET A 72 -1.82 -15.55 3.36
C MET A 72 -1.91 -14.65 2.13
N ASN A 73 -1.31 -13.47 2.17
CA ASN A 73 -1.47 -12.48 1.11
C ASN A 73 -0.15 -12.14 0.46
N ALA A 74 0.42 -13.13 -0.22
CA ALA A 74 1.75 -12.97 -0.79
C ALA A 74 1.85 -11.87 -1.83
N GLY A 75 0.75 -11.54 -2.49
CA GLY A 75 0.77 -10.54 -3.54
C GLY A 75 0.46 -9.12 -3.11
N ARG A 76 0.35 -8.88 -1.82
CA ARG A 76 -0.02 -7.54 -1.33
C ARG A 76 0.62 -7.24 0.00
N VAL A 77 0.65 -5.95 0.33
CA VAL A 77 1.22 -5.46 1.58
C VAL A 77 0.18 -4.57 2.24
N PHE A 78 -0.08 -4.80 3.52
CA PHE A 78 -0.95 -3.92 4.29
C PHE A 78 -0.07 -3.02 5.15
N VAL A 79 -0.41 -1.74 5.19
CA VAL A 79 0.41 -0.74 5.85
C VAL A 79 -0.44 0.02 6.87
N ARG A 80 0.08 0.12 8.08
CA ARG A 80 -0.59 0.90 9.12
C ARG A 80 -0.08 2.33 9.06
N LEU A 81 -1.00 3.27 8.88
CA LEU A 81 -0.64 4.69 8.79
C LEU A 81 -0.76 5.39 10.15
N LYS A 82 -1.50 4.77 11.05
CA LYS A 82 -1.66 5.35 12.39
C LYS A 82 -1.35 4.35 13.46
#